data_2598faec48f0e0fe069e8f3bc4c0c308
#
_entry.id   2598faec48f0e0fe069e8f3bc4c0c308
#
_cell.length_a   1.000
_cell.length_b   1.000
_cell.length_c   1.000
_cell.angle_alpha   90.00
_cell.angle_beta   90.00
_cell.angle_gamma   90.00
#
_symmetry.space_group_name_H-M   'P 1'
#
loop_
_entity.id
_entity.type
_entity.pdbx_description
1 polymer ?
#
loop_
_entity_poly.entity_id
_entity_poly.type
_entity_poly.pdbx_seq_one_letter_code
_entity_poly.pdbx_strand_id
1 'polypeptide(L)'
;MVRVEKMKNRIPFSQRLFWSIFVMFLGFTVCFLLFQYQREREFSQEKLNNVLSNYNYQLFSRTQQDTDINKTVRQFIEDIPQKELRVTIIDPNGKVLFDNSGTEEFNNHNDRSEVRKARLYNEGFAIRTSGSTG
;
A
#
# COMPACT_ATOMS: atom_id res chain seq x y z
N MET A 1 11.58 -24.02 -68.58
CA MET A 1 12.27 -23.88 -67.30
C MET A 1 12.23 -22.41 -66.93
N VAL A 2 11.15 -22.00 -66.20
CA VAL A 2 10.91 -20.60 -65.87
C VAL A 2 11.53 -20.30 -64.48
N ARG A 3 12.55 -19.45 -64.48
CA ARG A 3 13.29 -19.01 -63.28
C ARG A 3 12.43 -17.95 -62.60
N VAL A 4 11.79 -18.34 -61.49
CA VAL A 4 11.07 -17.40 -60.63
C VAL A 4 12.13 -16.58 -59.85
N GLU A 5 12.40 -15.37 -60.31
CA GLU A 5 13.20 -14.40 -59.53
C GLU A 5 12.45 -13.98 -58.30
N LYS A 6 12.99 -14.36 -57.15
CA LYS A 6 12.51 -13.96 -55.84
C LYS A 6 12.76 -12.45 -55.66
N MET A 7 11.75 -11.63 -55.99
CA MET A 7 11.79 -10.19 -55.75
C MET A 7 12.04 -9.94 -54.23
N LYS A 8 13.28 -9.64 -53.90
CA LYS A 8 13.68 -9.25 -52.58
C LYS A 8 13.13 -7.84 -52.29
N ASN A 9 11.96 -7.75 -51.65
CA ASN A 9 11.35 -6.51 -51.22
C ASN A 9 12.37 -5.74 -50.34
N ARG A 10 13.14 -4.82 -50.94
CA ARG A 10 14.01 -3.91 -50.23
C ARG A 10 13.14 -2.79 -49.67
N ILE A 11 12.87 -2.84 -48.36
CA ILE A 11 12.19 -1.77 -47.65
C ILE A 11 12.96 -0.48 -47.90
N PRO A 12 12.35 0.60 -48.38
CA PRO A 12 13.02 1.87 -48.69
C PRO A 12 13.65 2.46 -47.38
N PHE A 13 14.77 3.13 -47.54
CA PHE A 13 15.56 3.69 -46.44
C PHE A 13 14.73 4.53 -45.46
N SER A 14 13.79 5.33 -45.95
CA SER A 14 12.87 6.15 -45.15
C SER A 14 11.99 5.32 -44.23
N GLN A 15 11.49 4.17 -44.70
CA GLN A 15 10.68 3.26 -43.88
C GLN A 15 11.51 2.59 -42.79
N ARG A 16 12.76 2.23 -43.04
CA ARG A 16 13.66 1.67 -42.02
C ARG A 16 13.96 2.67 -40.93
N LEU A 17 14.20 3.92 -41.30
CA LEU A 17 14.43 5.01 -40.35
C LEU A 17 13.19 5.26 -39.48
N PHE A 18 12.02 5.31 -40.11
CA PHE A 18 10.76 5.49 -39.39
C PHE A 18 10.52 4.37 -38.37
N TRP A 19 10.67 3.11 -38.77
CA TRP A 19 10.51 1.98 -37.88
C TRP A 19 11.53 1.96 -36.73
N SER A 20 12.77 2.35 -36.98
CA SER A 20 13.79 2.46 -35.96
C SER A 20 13.43 3.48 -34.88
N ILE A 21 12.99 4.69 -35.30
CA ILE A 21 12.55 5.75 -34.38
C ILE A 21 11.29 5.31 -33.63
N PHE A 22 10.35 4.67 -34.32
CA PHE A 22 9.11 4.19 -33.71
C PHE A 22 9.37 3.16 -32.61
N VAL A 23 10.22 2.15 -32.88
CA VAL A 23 10.60 1.13 -31.88
C VAL A 23 11.32 1.74 -30.68
N MET A 24 12.22 2.70 -30.91
CA MET A 24 12.91 3.41 -29.85
C MET A 24 11.94 4.20 -28.97
N PHE A 25 10.99 4.92 -29.59
CA PHE A 25 9.97 5.68 -28.87
C PHE A 25 9.03 4.76 -28.09
N LEU A 26 8.62 3.62 -28.67
CA LEU A 26 7.80 2.62 -28.01
C LEU A 26 8.50 2.05 -26.78
N GLY A 27 9.79 1.71 -26.91
CA GLY A 27 10.61 1.21 -25.81
C GLY A 27 10.72 2.21 -24.65
N PHE A 28 10.95 3.48 -25.00
CA PHE A 28 10.99 4.56 -24.00
C PHE A 28 9.64 4.72 -23.28
N THR A 29 8.54 4.70 -24.03
CA THR A 29 7.18 4.83 -23.47
C THR A 29 6.88 3.68 -22.49
N VAL A 30 7.21 2.43 -22.87
CA VAL A 30 7.00 1.27 -21.97
C VAL A 30 7.85 1.40 -20.71
N CYS A 31 9.12 1.77 -20.84
CA CYS A 31 10.00 1.97 -19.69
C CYS A 31 9.48 3.07 -18.76
N PHE A 32 8.99 4.18 -19.31
CA PHE A 32 8.40 5.29 -18.56
C PHE A 32 7.13 4.86 -17.82
N LEU A 33 6.23 4.09 -18.46
CA LEU A 33 5.01 3.60 -17.81
C LEU A 33 5.33 2.65 -16.65
N LEU A 34 6.32 1.75 -16.81
CA LEU A 34 6.75 0.86 -15.74
C LEU A 34 7.34 1.64 -14.56
N PHE A 35 8.14 2.65 -14.83
CA PHE A 35 8.70 3.54 -13.80
C PHE A 35 7.60 4.31 -13.06
N GLN A 36 6.63 4.87 -13.78
CA GLN A 36 5.49 5.58 -13.19
C GLN A 36 4.65 4.65 -12.30
N TYR A 37 4.38 3.43 -12.77
CA TYR A 37 3.63 2.44 -12.00
C TYR A 37 4.30 2.07 -10.67
N GLN A 38 5.62 1.87 -10.66
CA GLN A 38 6.37 1.58 -9.44
C GLN A 38 6.34 2.78 -8.48
N ARG A 39 6.55 3.98 -8.99
CA ARG A 39 6.56 5.21 -8.19
C ARG A 39 5.20 5.51 -7.55
N GLU A 40 4.11 5.29 -8.28
CA GLU A 40 2.75 5.52 -7.76
C GLU A 40 2.42 4.57 -6.61
N ARG A 41 2.87 3.32 -6.70
CA ARG A 41 2.68 2.33 -5.64
C ARG A 41 3.41 2.71 -4.35
N GLU A 42 4.66 3.14 -4.43
CA GLU A 42 5.45 3.58 -3.27
C GLU A 42 4.84 4.83 -2.63
N PHE A 43 4.46 5.81 -3.43
CA PHE A 43 3.84 7.05 -2.94
C PHE A 43 2.49 6.81 -2.24
N SER A 44 1.68 5.91 -2.76
CA SER A 44 0.39 5.54 -2.15
C SER A 44 0.57 4.89 -0.78
N GLN A 45 1.57 4.03 -0.62
CA GLN A 45 1.87 3.38 0.66
C GLN A 45 2.40 4.38 1.70
N GLU A 46 3.28 5.29 1.31
CA GLU A 46 3.82 6.33 2.18
C GLU A 46 2.71 7.29 2.67
N LYS A 47 1.83 7.71 1.76
CA LYS A 47 0.67 8.55 2.10
C LYS A 47 -0.24 7.86 3.11
N LEU A 48 -0.54 6.58 2.90
CA LEU A 48 -1.38 5.80 3.83
C LEU A 48 -0.71 5.68 5.20
N ASN A 49 0.58 5.38 5.25
CA ASN A 49 1.33 5.29 6.50
C ASN A 49 1.30 6.60 7.28
N ASN A 50 1.50 7.73 6.60
CA ASN A 50 1.46 9.06 7.23
C ASN A 50 0.08 9.39 7.81
N VAL A 51 -0.99 9.03 7.11
CA VAL A 51 -2.37 9.22 7.61
C VAL A 51 -2.62 8.35 8.84
N LEU A 52 -2.23 7.07 8.80
CA LEU A 52 -2.41 6.15 9.94
C LEU A 52 -1.55 6.55 11.14
N SER A 53 -0.32 6.98 10.93
CA SER A 53 0.55 7.50 12.00
C SER A 53 -0.07 8.74 12.67
N ASN A 54 -0.63 9.65 11.88
CA ASN A 54 -1.33 10.83 12.41
C ASN A 54 -2.57 10.43 13.23
N TYR A 55 -3.37 9.46 12.79
CA TYR A 55 -4.50 8.96 13.56
C TYR A 55 -4.06 8.30 14.88
N ASN A 56 -2.99 7.51 14.85
CA ASN A 56 -2.42 6.92 16.05
C ASN A 56 -2.00 7.99 17.06
N TYR A 57 -1.32 9.03 16.61
CA TYR A 57 -0.90 10.14 17.46
C TYR A 57 -2.10 10.90 18.06
N GLN A 58 -3.11 11.21 17.25
CA GLN A 58 -4.32 11.88 17.73
C GLN A 58 -5.08 11.03 18.75
N LEU A 59 -5.24 9.73 18.48
CA LEU A 59 -5.90 8.82 19.41
C LEU A 59 -5.14 8.70 20.71
N PHE A 60 -3.82 8.52 20.66
CA PHE A 60 -2.95 8.45 21.82
C PHE A 60 -3.06 9.73 22.68
N SER A 61 -3.00 10.90 22.05
CA SER A 61 -3.15 12.19 22.75
C SER A 61 -4.51 12.33 23.45
N ARG A 62 -5.60 11.89 22.82
CA ARG A 62 -6.93 11.91 23.43
C ARG A 62 -7.06 10.93 24.61
N THR A 63 -6.50 9.72 24.47
CA THR A 63 -6.56 8.71 25.54
C THR A 63 -5.73 9.05 26.77
N GLN A 64 -4.73 9.91 26.65
CA GLN A 64 -3.99 10.42 27.82
C GLN A 64 -4.79 11.45 28.65
N GLN A 65 -5.77 12.09 28.05
CA GLN A 65 -6.56 13.16 28.68
C GLN A 65 -7.86 12.66 29.31
N ASP A 66 -8.33 11.47 28.93
CA ASP A 66 -9.59 10.90 29.38
C ASP A 66 -9.36 9.59 30.17
N THR A 67 -10.16 9.40 31.23
CA THR A 67 -10.09 8.20 32.06
C THR A 67 -10.81 7.00 31.43
N ASP A 68 -11.78 7.25 30.54
CA ASP A 68 -12.54 6.21 29.85
C ASP A 68 -12.04 6.01 28.40
N ILE A 69 -11.05 5.14 28.25
CA ILE A 69 -10.44 4.79 26.97
C ILE A 69 -11.50 4.31 25.96
N ASN A 70 -12.46 3.49 26.39
CA ASN A 70 -13.45 2.91 25.46
C ASN A 70 -14.36 3.98 24.85
N LYS A 71 -14.79 4.95 25.65
CA LYS A 71 -15.61 6.06 25.18
C LYS A 71 -14.82 6.95 24.21
N THR A 72 -13.60 7.31 24.58
CA THR A 72 -12.72 8.16 23.76
C THR A 72 -12.42 7.53 22.40
N VAL A 73 -12.15 6.22 22.36
CA VAL A 73 -11.89 5.50 21.11
C VAL A 73 -13.12 5.43 20.23
N ARG A 74 -14.31 5.18 20.78
CA ARG A 74 -15.57 5.17 20.02
C ARG A 74 -15.86 6.53 19.40
N GLN A 75 -15.73 7.61 20.16
CA GLN A 75 -15.87 8.96 19.65
C GLN A 75 -14.86 9.27 18.54
N PHE A 76 -13.61 8.88 18.73
CA PHE A 76 -12.57 9.06 17.71
C PHE A 76 -12.93 8.35 16.40
N ILE A 77 -13.42 7.10 16.46
CA ILE A 77 -13.84 6.33 15.27
C ILE A 77 -15.03 7.01 14.56
N GLU A 78 -15.93 7.63 15.30
CA GLU A 78 -17.06 8.39 14.74
C GLU A 78 -16.60 9.66 14.02
N ASP A 79 -15.56 10.32 14.54
CA ASP A 79 -15.02 11.58 14.01
C ASP A 79 -14.21 11.38 12.72
N ILE A 80 -13.59 10.19 12.50
CA ILE A 80 -12.77 9.96 11.30
C ILE A 80 -13.63 9.68 10.05
N PRO A 81 -13.20 10.23 8.89
CA PRO A 81 -13.92 10.04 7.64
C PRO A 81 -13.87 8.60 7.09
N GLN A 82 -12.81 7.82 7.41
CA GLN A 82 -12.63 6.45 6.97
C GLN A 82 -13.42 5.47 7.85
N LYS A 83 -14.66 5.19 7.45
CA LYS A 83 -15.56 4.28 8.20
C LYS A 83 -15.14 2.81 8.22
N GLU A 84 -14.27 2.40 7.31
CA GLU A 84 -13.76 1.01 7.22
C GLU A 84 -12.48 0.78 8.04
N LEU A 85 -12.04 1.78 8.81
CA LEU A 85 -10.84 1.66 9.60
C LEU A 85 -11.05 0.73 10.80
N ARG A 86 -10.22 -0.32 10.89
CA ARG A 86 -10.15 -1.16 12.09
C ARG A 86 -9.18 -0.54 13.08
N VAL A 87 -9.66 -0.31 14.31
CA VAL A 87 -8.86 0.18 15.42
C VAL A 87 -8.78 -0.90 16.50
N THR A 88 -7.57 -1.29 16.85
CA THR A 88 -7.29 -2.27 17.90
C THR A 88 -6.32 -1.65 18.90
N ILE A 89 -6.68 -1.60 20.18
CA ILE A 89 -5.78 -1.18 21.26
C ILE A 89 -5.27 -2.41 21.97
N ILE A 90 -3.96 -2.50 22.12
CA ILE A 90 -3.29 -3.61 22.79
C ILE A 90 -2.40 -3.08 23.94
N ASP A 91 -2.34 -3.83 25.02
CA ASP A 91 -1.47 -3.54 26.13
C ASP A 91 0.02 -3.88 25.83
N PRO A 92 0.98 -3.50 26.65
CA PRO A 92 2.39 -3.86 26.46
C PRO A 92 2.67 -5.38 26.40
N ASN A 93 1.77 -6.21 26.92
CA ASN A 93 1.89 -7.68 26.91
C ASN A 93 1.25 -8.30 25.66
N GLY A 94 0.68 -7.48 24.75
CA GLY A 94 0.04 -7.93 23.53
C GLY A 94 -1.44 -8.33 23.69
N LYS A 95 -2.04 -8.12 24.87
CA LYS A 95 -3.46 -8.38 25.11
C LYS A 95 -4.30 -7.28 24.47
N VAL A 96 -5.36 -7.66 23.77
CA VAL A 96 -6.32 -6.73 23.20
C VAL A 96 -7.17 -6.10 24.31
N LEU A 97 -7.17 -4.77 24.39
CA LEU A 97 -8.00 -3.98 25.30
C LEU A 97 -9.27 -3.47 24.63
N PHE A 98 -9.19 -3.18 23.32
CA PHE A 98 -10.30 -2.70 22.52
C PHE A 98 -10.14 -3.13 21.06
N ASP A 99 -11.25 -3.48 20.39
CA ASP A 99 -11.31 -3.75 18.95
C ASP A 99 -12.69 -3.40 18.41
N ASN A 100 -12.76 -2.60 17.33
CA ASN A 100 -14.04 -2.20 16.74
C ASN A 100 -14.60 -3.18 15.69
N SER A 101 -13.88 -4.26 15.36
CA SER A 101 -14.35 -5.25 14.36
C SER A 101 -15.40 -6.23 14.90
N GLY A 102 -15.60 -6.25 16.21
CA GLY A 102 -16.54 -7.17 16.85
C GLY A 102 -16.09 -8.65 16.88
N THR A 103 -14.93 -8.96 16.34
CA THR A 103 -14.34 -10.28 16.46
C THR A 103 -13.60 -10.37 17.79
N GLU A 104 -14.19 -11.05 18.78
CA GLU A 104 -13.56 -11.36 20.05
C GLU A 104 -12.46 -12.43 19.91
N GLU A 105 -11.61 -12.31 18.91
CA GLU A 105 -10.38 -13.09 18.89
C GLU A 105 -9.39 -12.45 19.86
N PHE A 106 -9.43 -12.90 21.12
CA PHE A 106 -8.44 -12.58 22.17
C PHE A 106 -7.05 -13.17 21.85
N ASN A 107 -6.65 -13.12 20.58
CA ASN A 107 -5.33 -13.58 20.17
C ASN A 107 -4.28 -12.58 20.65
N ASN A 108 -3.27 -13.12 21.33
CA ASN A 108 -2.10 -12.34 21.71
C ASN A 108 -1.39 -11.81 20.45
N HIS A 109 -1.27 -10.51 20.33
CA HIS A 109 -0.68 -9.84 19.17
C HIS A 109 0.82 -9.56 19.31
N ASN A 110 1.48 -10.13 20.30
CA ASN A 110 2.91 -9.92 20.59
C ASN A 110 3.82 -10.26 19.41
N ASP A 111 3.49 -11.28 18.64
CA ASP A 111 4.33 -11.79 17.55
C ASP A 111 4.14 -11.04 16.22
N ARG A 112 3.22 -10.08 16.17
CA ARG A 112 3.01 -9.29 14.97
C ARG A 112 4.19 -8.37 14.71
N SER A 113 4.65 -8.33 13.46
CA SER A 113 5.84 -7.57 13.05
C SER A 113 5.71 -6.07 13.34
N GLU A 114 4.52 -5.50 13.14
CA GLU A 114 4.20 -4.10 13.43
C GLU A 114 4.26 -3.80 14.93
N VAL A 115 3.78 -4.71 15.78
CA VAL A 115 3.83 -4.57 17.24
C VAL A 115 5.27 -4.63 17.75
N ARG A 116 6.07 -5.56 17.24
CA ARG A 116 7.50 -5.66 17.57
C ARG A 116 8.27 -4.41 17.17
N LYS A 117 8.00 -3.88 15.96
CA LYS A 117 8.61 -2.62 15.50
C LYS A 117 8.19 -1.44 16.36
N ALA A 118 6.89 -1.33 16.70
CA ALA A 118 6.39 -0.26 17.55
C ALA A 118 7.06 -0.24 18.93
N ARG A 119 7.39 -1.38 19.50
CA ARG A 119 8.13 -1.45 20.77
C ARG A 119 9.57 -0.96 20.66
N LEU A 120 10.22 -1.15 19.52
CA LEU A 120 11.62 -0.75 19.32
C LEU A 120 11.77 0.70 18.88
N TYR A 121 10.81 1.19 18.09
CA TYR A 121 10.92 2.47 17.38
C TYR A 121 9.77 3.43 17.69
N ASN A 122 8.89 3.10 18.65
CA ASN A 122 7.65 3.80 19.01
C ASN A 122 6.56 3.79 17.92
N GLU A 123 6.87 3.29 16.73
CA GLU A 123 5.91 3.05 15.67
C GLU A 123 6.28 1.81 14.86
N GLY A 124 5.28 1.17 14.25
CA GLY A 124 5.48 -0.01 13.41
C GLY A 124 4.45 -0.08 12.31
N PHE A 125 4.90 -0.43 11.11
CA PHE A 125 4.08 -0.57 9.93
C PHE A 125 4.27 -1.95 9.30
N ALA A 126 3.16 -2.58 8.87
CA ALA A 126 3.18 -3.81 8.08
C ALA A 126 2.05 -3.80 7.05
N ILE A 127 2.36 -4.27 5.85
CA ILE A 127 1.37 -4.51 4.80
C ILE A 127 1.12 -6.01 4.76
N ARG A 128 -0.15 -6.40 4.80
CA ARG A 128 -0.59 -7.79 4.65
C ARG A 128 -1.61 -7.88 3.55
N THR A 129 -1.44 -8.84 2.67
CA THR A 129 -2.45 -9.22 1.70
C THR A 129 -3.38 -10.22 2.40
N SER A 130 -4.64 -9.87 2.62
CA SER A 130 -5.63 -10.85 3.06
C SER A 130 -5.83 -11.83 1.92
N GLY A 131 -5.51 -13.11 2.13
CA GLY A 131 -5.74 -14.19 1.17
C GLY A 131 -7.22 -14.59 1.03
N SER A 132 -8.14 -13.68 1.28
CA SER A 132 -9.58 -13.87 1.09
C SER A 132 -9.94 -13.53 -0.35
N THR A 133 -9.59 -14.41 -1.26
CA THR A 133 -10.27 -14.58 -2.53
C THR A 133 -11.22 -15.76 -2.36
N GLY A 134 -12.43 -15.44 -1.99
CA GLY A 134 -13.56 -16.35 -2.14
C GLY A 134 -14.28 -16.07 -3.43
#